data_b1ee752ac25ab566b5f56e29985ac941
#
_entry.id   b1ee752ac25ab566b5f56e29985ac941
#
_cell.length_a   1.000
_cell.length_b   1.000
_cell.length_c   1.000
_cell.angle_alpha   90.00
_cell.angle_beta   90.00
_cell.angle_gamma   90.00
#
_symmetry.space_group_name_H-M   'P 1'
#
loop_
_entity.id
_entity.type
_entity.pdbx_description
1 polymer ?
#
loop_
_entity_poly.entity_id
_entity_poly.type
_entity_poly.pdbx_seq_one_letter_code
_entity_poly.pdbx_strand_id
1 'polypeptide(L)'
;NDSTRGMYNKELFDITKKGARLLNFARGGLVNTADLKEAIENGIITEYITDFPDADVIALDNVICIPHLGASTPESEENCAEMAAIELKQYIEYGNIKNSVNFPACSIPYTGKARIAVLHENIKGMVGAISNVLSDEGLNIDNMVNKSKGEWAYTLIDLDTFNGRANEVVEKLNAVEGIRKTRIVKEA
;
A
#
# COMPACT_ATOMS: atom_id res chain seq x y z
N ASN A 1 4.46 -3.54 11.18
CA ASN A 1 3.06 -3.71 11.58
C ASN A 1 2.98 -4.59 12.85
N ASP A 2 1.78 -4.84 13.37
CA ASP A 2 1.61 -5.56 14.64
C ASP A 2 2.10 -7.01 14.59
N SER A 3 2.08 -7.65 13.41
CA SER A 3 2.57 -9.02 13.24
C SER A 3 4.10 -9.17 13.32
N THR A 4 4.83 -8.07 13.21
CA THR A 4 6.30 -8.07 13.25
C THR A 4 6.87 -7.37 14.49
N ARG A 5 6.01 -6.81 15.35
CA ARG A 5 6.43 -6.17 16.60
C ARG A 5 7.03 -7.21 17.54
N GLY A 6 8.26 -6.95 18.02
CA GLY A 6 8.98 -7.87 18.91
C GLY A 6 9.25 -9.23 18.27
N MET A 7 9.29 -9.33 16.94
CA MET A 7 9.54 -10.60 16.27
C MET A 7 10.90 -11.19 16.61
N TYR A 8 11.89 -10.35 16.86
CA TYR A 8 13.19 -10.79 17.35
C TYR A 8 13.19 -10.74 18.89
N ASN A 9 12.81 -11.84 19.48
CA ASN A 9 12.59 -12.02 20.90
C ASN A 9 13.49 -13.13 21.48
N LYS A 10 13.26 -13.48 22.73
CA LYS A 10 14.02 -14.51 23.44
C LYS A 10 14.09 -15.83 22.68
N GLU A 11 13.01 -16.30 22.07
CA GLU A 11 12.98 -17.57 21.33
C GLU A 11 13.96 -17.56 20.17
N LEU A 12 14.06 -16.43 19.44
CA LEU A 12 15.04 -16.28 18.36
C LEU A 12 16.45 -16.08 18.87
N PHE A 13 16.65 -15.38 19.99
CA PHE A 13 17.98 -15.25 20.60
C PHE A 13 18.50 -16.61 21.09
N ASP A 14 17.65 -17.46 21.66
CA ASP A 14 18.05 -18.79 22.17
C ASP A 14 18.59 -19.73 21.07
N ILE A 15 18.14 -19.55 19.83
CA ILE A 15 18.65 -20.31 18.66
C ILE A 15 19.72 -19.55 17.85
N THR A 16 20.01 -18.32 18.25
CA THR A 16 21.02 -17.50 17.57
C THR A 16 22.44 -18.00 17.93
N LYS A 17 23.32 -18.05 16.93
CA LYS A 17 24.72 -18.41 17.14
C LYS A 17 25.37 -17.46 18.15
N LYS A 18 26.01 -18.02 19.18
CA LYS A 18 26.75 -17.23 20.16
C LYS A 18 27.86 -16.40 19.50
N GLY A 19 27.97 -15.14 19.90
CA GLY A 19 28.93 -14.19 19.32
C GLY A 19 28.42 -13.53 18.03
N ALA A 20 27.11 -13.61 17.74
CA ALA A 20 26.53 -12.97 16.57
C ALA A 20 26.51 -11.43 16.71
N ARG A 21 26.51 -10.74 15.59
CA ARG A 21 26.17 -9.31 15.47
C ARG A 21 24.78 -9.16 14.89
N LEU A 22 23.99 -8.28 15.46
CA LEU A 22 22.64 -8.00 14.99
C LEU A 22 22.58 -6.58 14.41
N LEU A 23 22.07 -6.45 13.18
CA LEU A 23 21.87 -5.17 12.50
C LEU A 23 20.39 -4.96 12.23
N ASN A 24 19.86 -3.83 12.66
CA ASN A 24 18.47 -3.45 12.40
C ASN A 24 18.41 -2.05 11.78
N PHE A 25 18.34 -2.01 10.46
CA PHE A 25 18.09 -0.80 9.66
C PHE A 25 16.69 -0.83 9.03
N ALA A 26 15.80 -1.69 9.54
CA ALA A 26 14.46 -1.84 9.00
C ALA A 26 13.45 -0.92 9.70
N ARG A 27 13.11 -1.22 10.95
CA ARG A 27 12.20 -0.40 11.77
C ARG A 27 12.45 -0.62 13.26
N GLY A 28 12.14 0.40 14.07
CA GLY A 28 12.04 0.29 15.52
C GLY A 28 10.95 -0.69 15.94
N GLY A 29 11.10 -1.28 17.13
CA GLY A 29 10.14 -2.21 17.71
C GLY A 29 10.11 -3.61 17.10
N LEU A 30 11.01 -3.95 16.16
CA LEU A 30 11.18 -5.32 15.66
C LEU A 30 11.91 -6.20 16.65
N VAL A 31 12.85 -5.65 17.39
CA VAL A 31 13.65 -6.34 18.41
C VAL A 31 13.04 -6.03 19.78
N ASN A 32 12.82 -7.05 20.60
CA ASN A 32 12.45 -6.87 22.00
C ASN A 32 13.68 -6.41 22.79
N THR A 33 13.66 -5.20 23.32
CA THR A 33 14.81 -4.56 23.97
C THR A 33 15.22 -5.27 25.26
N ALA A 34 14.28 -5.81 26.04
CA ALA A 34 14.60 -6.54 27.26
C ALA A 34 15.30 -7.87 26.96
N ASP A 35 14.81 -8.60 25.96
CA ASP A 35 15.42 -9.86 25.51
C ASP A 35 16.77 -9.63 24.85
N LEU A 36 16.94 -8.51 24.11
CA LEU A 36 18.21 -8.08 23.54
C LEU A 36 19.27 -7.83 24.63
N LYS A 37 18.87 -7.15 25.71
CA LYS A 37 19.75 -6.90 26.86
C LYS A 37 20.26 -8.21 27.42
N GLU A 38 19.37 -9.18 27.70
CA GLU A 38 19.76 -10.51 28.21
C GLU A 38 20.70 -11.22 27.22
N ALA A 39 20.42 -11.13 25.91
CA ALA A 39 21.24 -11.75 24.87
C ALA A 39 22.66 -11.13 24.79
N ILE A 40 22.81 -9.83 25.03
CA ILE A 40 24.10 -9.14 25.09
C ILE A 40 24.85 -9.58 26.37
N GLU A 41 24.21 -9.56 27.53
CA GLU A 41 24.79 -9.98 28.81
C GLU A 41 25.29 -11.44 28.77
N ASN A 42 24.57 -12.32 28.08
CA ASN A 42 24.94 -13.72 27.90
C ASN A 42 25.95 -13.97 26.74
N GLY A 43 26.36 -12.91 26.03
CA GLY A 43 27.31 -13.00 24.92
C GLY A 43 26.77 -13.73 23.69
N ILE A 44 25.45 -13.86 23.55
CA ILE A 44 24.79 -14.34 22.35
C ILE A 44 24.95 -13.28 21.27
N ILE A 45 24.58 -12.04 21.59
CA ILE A 45 24.83 -10.88 20.75
C ILE A 45 26.05 -10.13 21.29
N THR A 46 27.03 -9.92 20.44
CA THR A 46 28.26 -9.18 20.80
C THR A 46 28.18 -7.71 20.43
N GLU A 47 27.30 -7.37 19.47
CA GLU A 47 27.14 -6.02 18.98
C GLU A 47 25.77 -5.85 18.35
N TYR A 48 25.03 -4.81 18.72
CA TYR A 48 23.78 -4.42 18.08
C TYR A 48 23.93 -3.06 17.40
N ILE A 49 23.63 -3.01 16.10
CA ILE A 49 23.74 -1.77 15.31
C ILE A 49 22.35 -1.42 14.82
N THR A 50 21.88 -0.19 15.08
CA THR A 50 20.56 0.25 14.67
C THR A 50 20.52 1.73 14.31
N ASP A 51 19.62 2.08 13.41
CA ASP A 51 19.26 3.45 13.07
C ASP A 51 17.86 3.85 13.63
N PHE A 52 17.32 3.04 14.55
CA PHE A 52 16.10 3.31 15.31
C PHE A 52 16.36 3.25 16.82
N PRO A 53 17.27 4.09 17.36
CA PRO A 53 17.52 4.10 18.78
C PRO A 53 16.34 4.68 19.56
N ASP A 54 15.97 4.03 20.66
CA ASP A 54 15.15 4.58 21.72
C ASP A 54 15.99 4.71 23.01
N ALA A 55 15.40 5.27 24.06
CA ALA A 55 16.12 5.53 25.31
C ALA A 55 16.65 4.23 25.95
N ASP A 56 15.90 3.14 25.84
CA ASP A 56 16.28 1.86 26.45
C ASP A 56 17.42 1.20 25.66
N VAL A 57 17.38 1.27 24.32
CA VAL A 57 18.44 0.77 23.44
C VAL A 57 19.74 1.55 23.61
N ILE A 58 19.68 2.88 23.71
CA ILE A 58 20.88 3.72 23.89
C ILE A 58 21.58 3.43 25.22
N ALA A 59 20.85 2.99 26.23
CA ALA A 59 21.40 2.69 27.56
C ALA A 59 22.11 1.33 27.64
N LEU A 60 22.04 0.49 26.58
CA LEU A 60 22.68 -0.81 26.56
C LEU A 60 24.17 -0.71 26.16
N ASP A 61 24.99 -1.58 26.76
CA ASP A 61 26.38 -1.78 26.31
C ASP A 61 26.41 -2.46 24.94
N ASN A 62 27.50 -2.28 24.21
CA ASN A 62 27.73 -2.91 22.89
C ASN A 62 26.64 -2.57 21.85
N VAL A 63 26.04 -1.40 21.92
CA VAL A 63 25.10 -0.89 20.95
C VAL A 63 25.70 0.30 20.19
N ILE A 64 25.59 0.27 18.87
CA ILE A 64 25.99 1.36 18.00
C ILE A 64 24.70 1.96 17.38
N CYS A 65 24.42 3.20 17.74
CA CYS A 65 23.28 3.95 17.21
C CYS A 65 23.77 4.91 16.13
N ILE A 66 23.12 4.86 14.96
CA ILE A 66 23.38 5.79 13.87
C ILE A 66 22.10 6.53 13.48
N PRO A 67 22.18 7.70 12.84
CA PRO A 67 21.01 8.39 12.34
C PRO A 67 20.31 7.60 11.24
N HIS A 68 18.95 7.65 11.19
CA HIS A 68 18.13 7.03 10.14
C HIS A 68 18.12 7.89 8.88
N LEU A 69 19.14 7.78 8.04
CA LEU A 69 19.36 8.61 6.87
C LEU A 69 19.41 7.84 5.54
N GLY A 70 19.04 6.57 5.52
CA GLY A 70 19.15 5.72 4.33
C GLY A 70 18.39 6.23 3.10
N ALA A 71 17.33 7.02 3.30
CA ALA A 71 16.56 7.65 2.23
C ALA A 71 16.69 9.19 2.19
N SER A 72 17.57 9.76 3.00
CA SER A 72 17.73 11.23 3.13
C SER A 72 18.95 11.73 2.36
N THR A 73 19.11 11.27 1.13
CA THR A 73 20.07 11.87 0.18
C THR A 73 19.32 12.78 -0.80
N PRO A 74 19.94 13.82 -1.35
CA PRO A 74 19.31 14.70 -2.35
C PRO A 74 18.66 13.93 -3.49
N GLU A 75 19.32 12.91 -4.03
CA GLU A 75 18.80 12.08 -5.11
C GLU A 75 17.60 11.26 -4.68
N SER A 76 17.59 10.76 -3.45
CA SER A 76 16.47 9.98 -2.92
C SER A 76 15.25 10.85 -2.69
N GLU A 77 15.43 12.04 -2.17
CA GLU A 77 14.35 13.01 -1.94
C GLU A 77 13.74 13.48 -3.27
N GLU A 78 14.57 13.80 -4.26
CA GLU A 78 14.12 14.19 -5.61
C GLU A 78 13.35 13.05 -6.29
N ASN A 79 13.89 11.83 -6.28
CA ASN A 79 13.22 10.66 -6.84
C ASN A 79 11.89 10.35 -6.15
N CYS A 80 11.82 10.47 -4.81
CA CYS A 80 10.57 10.27 -4.07
C CYS A 80 9.52 11.31 -4.44
N ALA A 81 9.91 12.58 -4.56
CA ALA A 81 9.01 13.67 -4.95
C ALA A 81 8.48 13.48 -6.38
N GLU A 82 9.36 13.14 -7.32
CA GLU A 82 8.98 12.87 -8.71
C GLU A 82 8.04 11.66 -8.81
N MET A 83 8.37 10.55 -8.16
CA MET A 83 7.53 9.36 -8.14
C MET A 83 6.15 9.67 -7.56
N ALA A 84 6.07 10.36 -6.43
CA ALA A 84 4.81 10.73 -5.81
C ALA A 84 3.95 11.61 -6.74
N ALA A 85 4.56 12.58 -7.42
CA ALA A 85 3.88 13.46 -8.37
C ALA A 85 3.35 12.67 -9.58
N ILE A 86 4.15 11.76 -10.14
CA ILE A 86 3.75 10.91 -11.27
C ILE A 86 2.59 9.99 -10.86
N GLU A 87 2.66 9.34 -9.71
CA GLU A 87 1.62 8.42 -9.23
C GLU A 87 0.31 9.17 -8.95
N LEU A 88 0.39 10.34 -8.33
CA LEU A 88 -0.77 11.19 -8.08
C LEU A 88 -1.40 11.66 -9.41
N LYS A 89 -0.60 12.09 -10.37
CA LYS A 89 -1.04 12.44 -11.72
C LYS A 89 -1.75 11.26 -12.40
N GLN A 90 -1.16 10.07 -12.37
CA GLN A 90 -1.76 8.86 -12.93
C GLN A 90 -3.12 8.53 -12.31
N TYR A 91 -3.25 8.71 -10.99
CA TYR A 91 -4.52 8.51 -10.32
C TYR A 91 -5.56 9.59 -10.65
N ILE A 92 -5.18 10.87 -10.62
CA ILE A 92 -6.11 11.97 -10.87
C ILE A 92 -6.58 11.98 -12.32
N GLU A 93 -5.65 11.87 -13.27
CA GLU A 93 -5.97 12.02 -14.70
C GLU A 93 -6.52 10.75 -15.34
N TYR A 94 -6.08 9.57 -14.89
CA TYR A 94 -6.40 8.31 -15.57
C TYR A 94 -7.03 7.25 -14.66
N GLY A 95 -7.14 7.50 -13.36
CA GLY A 95 -7.68 6.53 -12.40
C GLY A 95 -6.73 5.37 -12.09
N ASN A 96 -5.51 5.39 -12.62
CA ASN A 96 -4.55 4.32 -12.41
C ASN A 96 -4.00 4.35 -10.99
N ILE A 97 -3.96 3.19 -10.33
CA ILE A 97 -3.40 3.01 -8.98
C ILE A 97 -2.07 2.26 -9.10
N LYS A 98 -1.00 2.85 -8.55
CA LYS A 98 0.32 2.26 -8.42
C LYS A 98 0.85 2.50 -7.00
N ASN A 99 1.54 1.51 -6.43
CA ASN A 99 2.20 1.58 -5.10
C ASN A 99 1.28 2.01 -3.93
N SER A 100 -0.03 1.83 -4.05
CA SER A 100 -0.95 2.15 -2.95
C SER A 100 -0.81 1.18 -1.79
N VAL A 101 -0.79 1.72 -0.56
CA VAL A 101 -0.80 0.92 0.67
C VAL A 101 -2.14 0.21 0.86
N ASN A 102 -3.25 0.89 0.57
CA ASN A 102 -4.60 0.43 0.88
C ASN A 102 -5.27 -0.32 -0.27
N PHE A 103 -4.96 0.03 -1.52
CA PHE A 103 -5.60 -0.52 -2.70
C PHE A 103 -4.65 -1.38 -3.54
N PRO A 104 -5.19 -2.30 -4.34
CA PRO A 104 -4.40 -3.07 -5.28
C PRO A 104 -3.88 -2.18 -6.42
N ALA A 105 -2.74 -2.53 -6.98
CA ALA A 105 -2.30 -1.91 -8.23
C ALA A 105 -3.30 -2.25 -9.34
N CYS A 106 -3.85 -1.23 -9.98
CA CYS A 106 -4.86 -1.35 -11.03
C CYS A 106 -4.63 -0.26 -12.07
N SER A 107 -4.38 -0.64 -13.30
CA SER A 107 -4.14 0.31 -14.38
C SER A 107 -4.61 -0.24 -15.72
N ILE A 108 -5.10 0.67 -16.56
CA ILE A 108 -5.41 0.45 -17.98
C ILE A 108 -4.74 1.57 -18.76
N PRO A 109 -4.02 1.32 -19.84
CA PRO A 109 -3.57 2.37 -20.75
C PRO A 109 -4.76 3.21 -21.24
N TYR A 110 -4.64 4.54 -21.18
CA TYR A 110 -5.73 5.41 -21.59
C TYR A 110 -5.77 5.54 -23.13
N THR A 111 -6.94 5.23 -23.71
CA THR A 111 -7.15 5.20 -25.17
C THR A 111 -7.97 6.37 -25.72
N GLY A 112 -8.25 7.38 -24.89
CA GLY A 112 -9.03 8.56 -25.30
C GLY A 112 -10.54 8.41 -25.12
N LYS A 113 -11.01 7.32 -24.49
CA LYS A 113 -12.44 7.01 -24.26
C LYS A 113 -12.94 7.54 -22.91
N ALA A 114 -14.25 7.47 -22.71
CA ALA A 114 -14.87 7.72 -21.41
C ALA A 114 -14.34 6.71 -20.37
N ARG A 115 -14.07 7.17 -19.17
CA ARG A 115 -13.50 6.32 -18.12
C ARG A 115 -14.16 6.57 -16.77
N ILE A 116 -14.53 5.49 -16.11
CA ILE A 116 -15.08 5.50 -14.76
C ILE A 116 -14.29 4.57 -13.85
N ALA A 117 -14.15 4.97 -12.61
CA ALA A 117 -13.51 4.20 -11.54
C ALA A 117 -14.49 3.92 -10.42
N VAL A 118 -14.57 2.67 -9.98
CA VAL A 118 -15.48 2.19 -8.94
C VAL A 118 -14.69 1.57 -7.80
N LEU A 119 -14.82 2.16 -6.62
CA LEU A 119 -14.33 1.61 -5.36
C LEU A 119 -15.44 0.83 -4.69
N HIS A 120 -15.21 -0.44 -4.38
CA HIS A 120 -16.22 -1.31 -3.80
C HIS A 120 -15.65 -2.35 -2.85
N GLU A 121 -16.51 -2.99 -2.09
CA GLU A 121 -16.17 -4.15 -1.28
C GLU A 121 -15.80 -5.35 -2.17
N ASN A 122 -14.87 -6.16 -1.70
CA ASN A 122 -14.46 -7.39 -2.39
C ASN A 122 -15.41 -8.53 -2.05
N ILE A 123 -16.67 -8.44 -2.51
CA ILE A 123 -17.71 -9.43 -2.31
C ILE A 123 -18.18 -10.04 -3.63
N LYS A 124 -18.84 -11.21 -3.54
CA LYS A 124 -19.32 -11.93 -4.71
C LYS A 124 -20.36 -11.12 -5.49
N GLY A 125 -20.26 -11.17 -6.81
CA GLY A 125 -21.26 -10.56 -7.71
C GLY A 125 -21.01 -9.10 -8.07
N MET A 126 -20.06 -8.39 -7.45
CA MET A 126 -19.85 -6.95 -7.67
C MET A 126 -19.53 -6.59 -9.13
N VAL A 127 -18.66 -7.35 -9.80
CA VAL A 127 -18.34 -7.10 -11.20
C VAL A 127 -19.60 -7.27 -12.08
N GLY A 128 -20.42 -8.28 -11.79
CA GLY A 128 -21.70 -8.47 -12.46
C GLY A 128 -22.68 -7.32 -12.21
N ALA A 129 -22.82 -6.89 -10.95
CA ALA A 129 -23.69 -5.77 -10.59
C ALA A 129 -23.27 -4.46 -11.30
N ILE A 130 -21.98 -4.17 -11.32
CA ILE A 130 -21.44 -3.00 -12.03
C ILE A 130 -21.73 -3.10 -13.53
N SER A 131 -21.44 -4.25 -14.14
CA SER A 131 -21.67 -4.46 -15.58
C SER A 131 -23.15 -4.37 -15.95
N ASN A 132 -24.06 -4.89 -15.11
CA ASN A 132 -25.49 -4.81 -15.34
C ASN A 132 -25.99 -3.36 -15.33
N VAL A 133 -25.57 -2.55 -14.34
CA VAL A 133 -25.92 -1.12 -14.31
C VAL A 133 -25.49 -0.43 -15.60
N LEU A 134 -24.26 -0.66 -16.06
CA LEU A 134 -23.77 -0.04 -17.29
C LEU A 134 -24.54 -0.54 -18.53
N SER A 135 -24.87 -1.82 -18.60
CA SER A 135 -25.66 -2.41 -19.66
C SER A 135 -27.10 -1.88 -19.70
N ASP A 136 -27.74 -1.75 -18.53
CA ASP A 136 -29.10 -1.21 -18.42
C ASP A 136 -29.18 0.26 -18.87
N GLU A 137 -28.07 0.98 -18.74
CA GLU A 137 -27.91 2.33 -19.27
C GLU A 137 -27.55 2.36 -20.77
N GLY A 138 -27.43 1.21 -21.41
CA GLY A 138 -27.07 1.10 -22.81
C GLY A 138 -25.62 1.53 -23.11
N LEU A 139 -24.74 1.41 -22.12
CA LEU A 139 -23.32 1.75 -22.27
C LEU A 139 -22.51 0.50 -22.62
N ASN A 140 -21.65 0.65 -23.60
CA ASN A 140 -20.73 -0.43 -24.00
C ASN A 140 -19.41 -0.34 -23.26
N ILE A 141 -19.02 -1.44 -22.63
CA ILE A 141 -17.72 -1.58 -21.96
C ILE A 141 -16.67 -1.98 -23.00
N ASP A 142 -15.70 -1.12 -23.22
CA ASP A 142 -14.56 -1.36 -24.11
C ASP A 142 -13.44 -2.13 -23.40
N ASN A 143 -13.16 -1.75 -22.16
CA ASN A 143 -12.16 -2.41 -21.33
C ASN A 143 -12.57 -2.34 -19.86
N MET A 144 -12.26 -3.37 -19.10
CA MET A 144 -12.51 -3.42 -17.66
C MET A 144 -11.41 -4.20 -16.96
N VAL A 145 -10.88 -3.62 -15.89
CA VAL A 145 -9.97 -4.31 -14.98
C VAL A 145 -10.49 -4.17 -13.56
N ASN A 146 -10.68 -5.31 -12.90
CA ASN A 146 -10.99 -5.38 -11.48
C ASN A 146 -9.82 -6.00 -10.73
N LYS A 147 -9.40 -5.36 -9.65
CA LYS A 147 -8.36 -5.85 -8.74
C LYS A 147 -8.81 -5.72 -7.29
N SER A 148 -8.46 -6.70 -6.46
CA SER A 148 -8.80 -6.69 -5.04
C SER A 148 -7.58 -6.82 -4.15
N LYS A 149 -7.68 -6.27 -2.94
CA LYS A 149 -6.71 -6.39 -1.87
C LYS A 149 -7.45 -6.39 -0.52
N GLY A 150 -7.49 -7.56 0.14
CA GLY A 150 -8.27 -7.75 1.35
C GLY A 150 -9.76 -7.52 1.11
N GLU A 151 -10.36 -6.66 1.91
CA GLU A 151 -11.79 -6.34 1.87
C GLU A 151 -12.20 -5.36 0.76
N TRP A 152 -11.22 -4.75 0.07
CA TRP A 152 -11.47 -3.73 -0.93
C TRP A 152 -11.12 -4.18 -2.33
N ALA A 153 -11.89 -3.69 -3.28
CA ALA A 153 -11.64 -3.85 -4.70
C ALA A 153 -11.78 -2.50 -5.43
N TYR A 154 -11.09 -2.41 -6.52
CA TYR A 154 -11.12 -1.26 -7.41
C TYR A 154 -11.31 -1.74 -8.84
N THR A 155 -12.36 -1.21 -9.49
CA THR A 155 -12.66 -1.51 -10.89
C THR A 155 -12.47 -0.24 -11.72
N LEU A 156 -11.63 -0.33 -12.74
CA LEU A 156 -11.42 0.72 -13.73
C LEU A 156 -12.04 0.27 -15.05
N ILE A 157 -12.86 1.12 -15.65
CA ILE A 157 -13.69 0.77 -16.80
C ILE A 157 -13.57 1.85 -17.87
N ASP A 158 -13.24 1.46 -19.09
CA ASP A 158 -13.37 2.30 -20.27
C ASP A 158 -14.70 2.01 -20.96
N LEU A 159 -15.41 3.05 -21.30
CA LEU A 159 -16.67 3.04 -22.00
C LEU A 159 -16.52 3.77 -23.34
N ASP A 160 -17.32 3.41 -24.33
CA ASP A 160 -17.33 4.15 -25.59
C ASP A 160 -17.71 5.61 -25.36
N THR A 161 -18.73 5.85 -24.54
CA THR A 161 -19.25 7.17 -24.18
C THR A 161 -20.17 7.07 -22.97
N PHE A 162 -20.46 8.17 -22.28
CA PHE A 162 -21.53 8.27 -21.29
C PHE A 162 -22.86 8.74 -21.91
N ASN A 163 -22.90 9.08 -23.19
CA ASN A 163 -24.08 9.64 -23.86
C ASN A 163 -24.68 10.86 -23.13
N GLY A 164 -23.85 11.67 -22.49
CA GLY A 164 -24.24 12.84 -21.69
C GLY A 164 -24.88 12.52 -20.32
N ARG A 165 -24.90 11.24 -19.90
CA ARG A 165 -25.57 10.78 -18.66
C ARG A 165 -24.59 10.35 -17.57
N ALA A 166 -23.38 10.89 -17.58
CA ALA A 166 -22.32 10.48 -16.65
C ALA A 166 -22.74 10.53 -15.17
N ASN A 167 -23.44 11.60 -14.75
CA ASN A 167 -23.88 11.76 -13.37
C ASN A 167 -24.98 10.74 -12.99
N GLU A 168 -25.92 10.44 -13.88
CA GLU A 168 -26.98 9.44 -13.65
C GLU A 168 -26.36 8.04 -13.47
N VAL A 169 -25.35 7.71 -14.28
CA VAL A 169 -24.61 6.46 -14.17
C VAL A 169 -23.90 6.36 -12.82
N VAL A 170 -23.25 7.45 -12.36
CA VAL A 170 -22.62 7.50 -11.05
C VAL A 170 -23.62 7.30 -9.91
N GLU A 171 -24.78 7.95 -9.97
CA GLU A 171 -25.84 7.79 -8.96
C GLU A 171 -26.32 6.33 -8.90
N LYS A 172 -26.60 5.71 -10.04
CA LYS A 172 -27.04 4.31 -10.10
C LYS A 172 -25.98 3.34 -9.59
N LEU A 173 -24.72 3.54 -9.95
CA LEU A 173 -23.63 2.74 -9.43
C LEU A 173 -23.49 2.91 -7.90
N ASN A 174 -23.55 4.13 -7.39
CA ASN A 174 -23.47 4.38 -5.96
C ASN A 174 -24.65 3.83 -5.15
N ALA A 175 -25.79 3.55 -5.79
CA ALA A 175 -26.94 2.90 -5.18
C ALA A 175 -26.78 1.37 -5.01
N VAL A 176 -25.78 0.77 -5.67
CA VAL A 176 -25.51 -0.67 -5.53
C VAL A 176 -24.86 -0.92 -4.17
N GLU A 177 -25.43 -1.84 -3.41
CA GLU A 177 -24.88 -2.26 -2.12
C GLU A 177 -23.44 -2.80 -2.30
N GLY A 178 -22.53 -2.35 -1.43
CA GLY A 178 -21.10 -2.69 -1.50
C GLY A 178 -20.27 -1.73 -2.36
N ILE A 179 -20.87 -0.85 -3.16
CA ILE A 179 -20.13 0.24 -3.81
C ILE A 179 -19.96 1.39 -2.80
N ARG A 180 -18.72 1.84 -2.64
CA ARG A 180 -18.35 2.91 -1.70
C ARG A 180 -18.18 4.25 -2.37
N LYS A 181 -17.68 4.26 -3.59
CA LYS A 181 -17.48 5.47 -4.36
C LYS A 181 -17.30 5.18 -5.83
N THR A 182 -17.99 5.96 -6.65
CA THR A 182 -17.80 6.00 -8.09
C THR A 182 -17.24 7.36 -8.49
N ARG A 183 -16.30 7.37 -9.41
CA ARG A 183 -15.68 8.59 -9.92
C ARG A 183 -15.61 8.58 -11.44
N ILE A 184 -16.12 9.60 -12.07
CA ILE A 184 -15.84 9.89 -13.48
C ILE A 184 -14.38 10.34 -13.56
N VAL A 185 -13.60 9.65 -14.34
CA VAL A 185 -12.18 9.96 -14.58
C VAL A 185 -12.03 10.79 -15.85
N LYS A 186 -12.77 10.41 -16.90
CA LYS A 186 -12.84 11.13 -18.18
C LYS A 186 -14.25 11.04 -18.74
N GLU A 187 -14.75 12.18 -19.25
CA GLU A 187 -15.97 12.27 -20.03
C GLU A 187 -15.59 12.34 -21.50
N ALA A 188 -15.52 11.41 -22.24
CA ALA A 188 -15.24 11.51 -23.68
C ALA A 188 -16.51 11.66 -24.50
#